data_572afbbc2bc716b21dda7afe1f9d73bb
#
_entry.id   572afbbc2bc716b21dda7afe1f9d73bb
#
_cell.length_a   1.000
_cell.length_b   1.000
_cell.length_c   1.000
_cell.angle_alpha   90.00
_cell.angle_beta   90.00
_cell.angle_gamma   90.00
#
_symmetry.space_group_name_H-M   'P 1'
#
loop_
_entity.id
_entity.type
_entity.pdbx_description
1 polymer ?
#
loop_
_entity_poly.entity_id
_entity_poly.type
_entity_poly.pdbx_seq_one_letter_code
_entity_poly.pdbx_strand_id
1 'polypeptide(L)'
;MPVESAADMFEAVKTRAKEQDIIIKAAAVADYTPITVNTEKTKKKEGEASIALKRTTDILSWLGEHKEKGQFLCGFSMETENMLENSKKKLEKKHADMIVANNLKVAGAGFGTDTNVVTLITKEGEKELPIQTKDEVSYEILNEIMNKMA
;
A
#
# COMPACT_ATOMS: atom_id res chain seq x y z
N MET A 1 4.77 -7.00 -15.01
CA MET A 1 3.50 -7.12 -15.76
C MET A 1 2.79 -5.77 -15.67
N PRO A 2 2.51 -5.11 -16.79
CA PRO A 2 1.77 -3.86 -16.78
C PRO A 2 0.31 -4.11 -16.38
N VAL A 3 -0.25 -3.17 -15.61
CA VAL A 3 -1.67 -3.11 -15.21
C VAL A 3 -2.14 -1.67 -15.31
N GLU A 4 -3.39 -1.44 -15.70
CA GLU A 4 -3.93 -0.10 -15.93
C GLU A 4 -4.95 0.32 -14.87
N SER A 5 -5.69 -0.64 -14.33
CA SER A 5 -6.74 -0.38 -13.33
C SER A 5 -6.48 -1.10 -12.00
N ALA A 6 -7.19 -0.68 -10.96
CA ALA A 6 -7.20 -1.38 -9.68
C ALA A 6 -7.70 -2.84 -9.81
N ALA A 7 -8.64 -3.09 -10.72
CA ALA A 7 -9.14 -4.42 -11.00
C ALA A 7 -8.08 -5.30 -11.65
N ASP A 8 -7.34 -4.77 -12.64
CA ASP A 8 -6.24 -5.50 -13.29
C ASP A 8 -5.13 -5.84 -12.29
N MET A 9 -4.79 -4.88 -11.42
CA MET A 9 -3.82 -5.12 -10.35
C MET A 9 -4.31 -6.20 -9.39
N PHE A 10 -5.57 -6.18 -8.99
CA PHE A 10 -6.14 -7.20 -8.12
C PHE A 10 -6.05 -8.59 -8.74
N GLU A 11 -6.46 -8.77 -9.97
CA GLU A 11 -6.37 -10.07 -10.66
C GLU A 11 -4.90 -10.53 -10.86
N ALA A 12 -4.01 -9.60 -11.17
CA ALA A 12 -2.59 -9.90 -11.29
C ALA A 12 -1.95 -10.37 -9.98
N VAL A 13 -2.34 -9.76 -8.85
CA VAL A 13 -1.90 -10.15 -7.52
C VAL A 13 -2.51 -11.49 -7.11
N LYS A 14 -3.82 -11.62 -7.24
CA LYS A 14 -4.59 -12.81 -6.85
C LYS A 14 -4.05 -14.10 -7.50
N THR A 15 -3.71 -14.04 -8.77
CA THR A 15 -3.20 -15.21 -9.52
C THR A 15 -1.79 -15.64 -9.11
N ARG A 16 -1.02 -14.76 -8.45
CA ARG A 16 0.39 -15.00 -8.08
C ARG A 16 0.66 -15.09 -6.60
N ALA A 17 -0.26 -14.61 -5.77
CA ALA A 17 -0.04 -14.46 -4.34
C ALA A 17 0.40 -15.77 -3.66
N LYS A 18 -0.19 -16.89 -4.03
CA LYS A 18 0.10 -18.21 -3.42
C LYS A 18 1.51 -18.74 -3.66
N GLU A 19 2.18 -18.24 -4.70
CA GLU A 19 3.52 -18.68 -5.11
C GLU A 19 4.63 -17.82 -4.50
N GLN A 20 4.28 -16.82 -3.68
CA GLN A 20 5.24 -15.87 -3.14
C GLN A 20 5.45 -16.12 -1.64
N ASP A 21 6.70 -16.10 -1.18
CA ASP A 21 7.04 -16.12 0.24
C ASP A 21 6.88 -14.74 0.89
N ILE A 22 7.17 -13.68 0.12
CA ILE A 22 7.12 -12.29 0.57
C ILE A 22 6.28 -11.47 -0.41
N ILE A 23 5.32 -10.73 0.12
CA ILE A 23 4.48 -9.81 -0.66
C ILE A 23 4.61 -8.40 -0.08
N ILE A 24 5.14 -7.47 -0.88
CA ILE A 24 5.28 -6.06 -0.52
C ILE A 24 4.36 -5.22 -1.39
N LYS A 25 3.30 -4.67 -0.79
CA LYS A 25 2.34 -3.80 -1.49
C LYS A 25 2.68 -2.34 -1.23
N ALA A 26 3.45 -1.73 -2.14
CA ALA A 26 3.84 -0.31 -2.07
C ALA A 26 2.99 0.61 -2.94
N ALA A 27 2.25 0.08 -3.93
CA ALA A 27 1.46 0.88 -4.85
C ALA A 27 0.28 1.59 -4.17
N ALA A 28 0.07 2.87 -4.50
CA ALA A 28 -1.08 3.65 -4.11
C ALA A 28 -2.26 3.34 -5.05
N VAL A 29 -3.08 2.38 -4.68
CA VAL A 29 -4.28 1.99 -5.45
C VAL A 29 -5.46 2.82 -5.00
N ALA A 30 -6.21 3.39 -5.96
CA ALA A 30 -7.40 4.20 -5.66
C ALA A 30 -8.51 3.36 -5.00
N ASP A 31 -9.13 3.90 -3.94
CA ASP A 31 -10.22 3.24 -3.21
C ASP A 31 -11.56 3.27 -3.97
N TYR A 32 -11.67 4.11 -5.00
CA TYR A 32 -12.87 4.30 -5.79
C TYR A 32 -12.57 4.30 -7.28
N THR A 33 -13.52 3.79 -8.07
CA THR A 33 -13.49 3.81 -9.53
C THR A 33 -14.87 4.21 -10.07
N PRO A 34 -14.97 4.83 -11.25
CA PRO A 34 -16.26 5.09 -11.88
C PRO A 34 -17.09 3.81 -12.04
N ILE A 35 -18.41 3.91 -11.81
CA ILE A 35 -19.32 2.77 -12.02
C ILE A 35 -19.39 2.43 -13.51
N THR A 36 -19.37 3.47 -14.36
CA THR A 36 -19.47 3.33 -15.83
C THR A 36 -18.26 4.02 -16.46
N VAL A 37 -17.60 3.31 -17.37
CA VAL A 37 -16.53 3.86 -18.22
C VAL A 37 -17.10 3.96 -19.64
N ASN A 38 -17.12 5.19 -20.19
CA ASN A 38 -17.55 5.42 -21.56
C ASN A 38 -16.39 5.09 -22.51
N THR A 39 -16.63 4.30 -23.52
CA THR A 39 -15.67 4.00 -24.58
C THR A 39 -15.57 5.15 -25.60
N GLU A 40 -16.62 5.98 -25.69
CA GLU A 40 -16.69 7.11 -26.59
C GLU A 40 -16.51 8.44 -25.86
N LYS A 41 -16.00 9.44 -26.59
CA LYS A 41 -15.82 10.79 -26.07
C LYS A 41 -17.16 11.39 -25.60
N THR A 42 -17.26 11.68 -24.32
CA THR A 42 -18.42 12.37 -23.74
C THR A 42 -18.45 13.83 -24.23
N LYS A 43 -19.53 14.21 -24.90
CA LYS A 43 -19.75 15.60 -25.35
C LYS A 43 -20.00 16.49 -24.14
N LYS A 44 -19.48 17.73 -24.19
CA LYS A 44 -19.79 18.76 -23.19
C LYS A 44 -21.29 19.02 -23.18
N LYS A 45 -21.87 19.06 -21.99
CA LYS A 45 -23.25 19.53 -21.73
C LYS A 45 -23.14 20.81 -20.91
N GLU A 46 -24.15 21.68 -21.02
CA GLU A 46 -24.27 22.84 -20.14
C GLU A 46 -24.64 22.38 -18.72
N GLY A 47 -24.11 23.07 -17.70
CA GLY A 47 -24.37 22.77 -16.29
C GLY A 47 -23.32 21.91 -15.62
N GLU A 48 -23.64 21.48 -14.40
CA GLU A 48 -22.78 20.64 -13.58
C GLU A 48 -22.77 19.18 -14.09
N ALA A 49 -21.64 18.50 -13.91
CA ALA A 49 -21.50 17.07 -14.21
C ALA A 49 -21.11 16.32 -12.95
N SER A 50 -21.66 15.11 -12.77
CA SER A 50 -21.31 14.20 -11.67
C SER A 50 -20.85 12.87 -12.21
N ILE A 51 -19.91 12.23 -11.50
CA ILE A 51 -19.41 10.89 -11.80
C ILE A 51 -19.77 9.99 -10.61
N ALA A 52 -20.63 9.00 -10.84
CA ALA A 52 -20.93 7.99 -9.83
C ALA A 52 -19.74 7.04 -9.65
N LEU A 53 -19.33 6.84 -8.40
CA LEU A 53 -18.20 5.99 -8.05
C LEU A 53 -18.65 4.76 -7.27
N LYS A 54 -17.91 3.66 -7.41
CA LYS A 54 -17.98 2.46 -6.56
C LYS A 54 -16.63 2.18 -5.92
N ARG A 55 -16.63 1.44 -4.80
CA ARG A 55 -15.38 1.01 -4.17
C ARG A 55 -14.63 0.00 -5.04
N THR A 56 -13.32 0.10 -5.04
CA THR A 56 -12.41 -0.93 -5.56
C THR A 56 -12.19 -2.03 -4.53
N THR A 57 -11.62 -3.14 -4.95
CA THR A 57 -11.20 -4.21 -4.03
C THR A 57 -9.97 -3.76 -3.24
N ASP A 58 -10.03 -3.90 -1.92
CA ASP A 58 -8.88 -3.65 -1.05
C ASP A 58 -7.90 -4.83 -1.13
N ILE A 59 -6.89 -4.67 -1.97
CA ILE A 59 -5.91 -5.71 -2.27
C ILE A 59 -5.15 -6.16 -1.01
N LEU A 60 -4.78 -5.22 -0.13
CA LEU A 60 -4.03 -5.56 1.08
C LEU A 60 -4.89 -6.36 2.06
N SER A 61 -6.18 -6.00 2.24
CA SER A 61 -7.12 -6.79 3.03
C SER A 61 -7.27 -8.20 2.47
N TRP A 62 -7.51 -8.28 1.15
CA TRP A 62 -7.69 -9.58 0.49
C TRP A 62 -6.45 -10.48 0.66
N LEU A 63 -5.25 -9.92 0.50
CA LEU A 63 -3.99 -10.65 0.71
C LEU A 63 -3.87 -11.17 2.15
N GLY A 64 -4.16 -10.35 3.15
CA GLY A 64 -4.09 -10.77 4.54
C GLY A 64 -5.10 -11.85 4.92
N GLU A 65 -6.32 -11.82 4.32
CA GLU A 65 -7.35 -12.83 4.51
C GLU A 65 -7.03 -14.17 3.84
N HIS A 66 -6.20 -14.15 2.77
CA HIS A 66 -5.89 -15.33 1.96
C HIS A 66 -4.41 -15.74 2.05
N LYS A 67 -3.68 -15.17 2.98
CA LYS A 67 -2.26 -15.43 3.19
C LYS A 67 -2.02 -16.90 3.60
N GLU A 68 -1.10 -17.56 2.90
CA GLU A 68 -0.67 -18.91 3.25
C GLU A 68 0.25 -18.88 4.48
N LYS A 69 0.35 -20.03 5.17
CA LYS A 69 1.24 -20.17 6.32
C LYS A 69 2.71 -19.98 5.88
N GLY A 70 3.41 -19.09 6.55
CA GLY A 70 4.83 -18.78 6.26
C GLY A 70 5.02 -17.62 5.28
N GLN A 71 3.95 -17.11 4.64
CA GLN A 71 4.05 -15.90 3.83
C GLN A 71 4.16 -14.66 4.71
N PHE A 72 5.00 -13.71 4.28
CA PHE A 72 5.13 -12.40 4.91
C PHE A 72 4.46 -11.32 4.07
N LEU A 73 3.52 -10.59 4.67
CA LEU A 73 2.78 -9.51 4.01
C LEU A 73 3.18 -8.15 4.58
N CYS A 74 3.77 -7.31 3.73
CA CYS A 74 4.13 -5.94 4.04
C CYS A 74 3.25 -4.96 3.25
N GLY A 75 2.64 -4.00 3.94
CA GLY A 75 1.88 -2.91 3.34
C GLY A 75 2.51 -1.56 3.63
N PHE A 76 2.11 -0.54 2.87
CA PHE A 76 2.49 0.85 3.12
C PHE A 76 1.31 1.65 3.65
N SER A 77 1.62 2.60 4.50
CA SER A 77 0.68 3.57 5.05
C SER A 77 1.22 4.97 4.88
N MET A 78 0.33 5.90 4.61
CA MET A 78 0.64 7.30 4.48
C MET A 78 -0.39 8.07 5.28
N GLU A 79 0.03 8.58 6.42
CA GLU A 79 -0.83 9.24 7.38
C GLU A 79 -0.25 10.60 7.74
N THR A 80 -1.11 11.58 7.87
CA THR A 80 -0.73 12.94 8.27
C THR A 80 -0.95 13.20 9.76
N GLU A 81 -1.89 12.48 10.37
CA GLU A 81 -2.25 12.60 11.78
C GLU A 81 -2.33 11.22 12.43
N ASN A 82 -1.91 11.13 13.69
CA ASN A 82 -1.93 9.89 14.48
C ASN A 82 -1.32 8.68 13.72
N MET A 83 -0.22 8.95 12.99
CA MET A 83 0.39 8.00 12.05
C MET A 83 0.61 6.61 12.66
N LEU A 84 1.18 6.56 13.87
CA LEU A 84 1.50 5.28 14.53
C LEU A 84 0.22 4.51 14.89
N GLU A 85 -0.75 5.19 15.50
CA GLU A 85 -2.01 4.55 15.90
C GLU A 85 -2.81 4.04 14.69
N ASN A 86 -2.94 4.87 13.65
CA ASN A 86 -3.66 4.50 12.44
C ASN A 86 -2.96 3.34 11.71
N SER A 87 -1.62 3.36 11.66
CA SER A 87 -0.84 2.30 11.02
C SER A 87 -0.87 0.98 11.82
N LYS A 88 -0.89 1.03 13.16
CA LYS A 88 -1.14 -0.16 14.01
C LYS A 88 -2.52 -0.76 13.76
N LYS A 89 -3.57 0.07 13.73
CA LYS A 89 -4.92 -0.39 13.38
C LYS A 89 -4.97 -1.00 11.98
N LYS A 90 -4.21 -0.43 11.04
CA LYS A 90 -4.11 -0.96 9.67
C LYS A 90 -3.40 -2.31 9.64
N LEU A 91 -2.31 -2.49 10.40
CA LEU A 91 -1.61 -3.76 10.55
C LEU A 91 -2.58 -4.88 10.96
N GLU A 92 -3.33 -4.64 12.03
CA GLU A 92 -4.31 -5.60 12.56
C GLU A 92 -5.45 -5.86 11.59
N LYS A 93 -6.12 -4.78 11.12
CA LYS A 93 -7.29 -4.87 10.23
C LYS A 93 -6.98 -5.56 8.90
N LYS A 94 -5.76 -5.41 8.39
CA LYS A 94 -5.32 -5.99 7.12
C LYS A 94 -4.61 -7.34 7.28
N HIS A 95 -4.48 -7.85 8.50
CA HIS A 95 -3.72 -9.07 8.81
C HIS A 95 -2.31 -9.07 8.20
N ALA A 96 -1.71 -7.88 8.10
CA ALA A 96 -0.35 -7.71 7.62
C ALA A 96 0.66 -8.07 8.72
N ASP A 97 1.88 -8.44 8.33
CA ASP A 97 2.97 -8.72 9.26
C ASP A 97 3.78 -7.45 9.54
N MET A 98 3.83 -6.54 8.56
CA MET A 98 4.48 -5.25 8.69
C MET A 98 3.74 -4.16 7.93
N ILE A 99 3.71 -2.96 8.50
CA ILE A 99 3.31 -1.72 7.83
C ILE A 99 4.50 -0.75 7.83
N VAL A 100 4.84 -0.26 6.65
CA VAL A 100 5.81 0.83 6.47
C VAL A 100 5.04 2.14 6.45
N ALA A 101 5.13 2.90 7.52
CA ALA A 101 4.42 4.16 7.69
C ALA A 101 5.30 5.34 7.24
N ASN A 102 4.89 6.02 6.16
CA ASN A 102 5.58 7.22 5.67
C ASN A 102 5.22 8.43 6.54
N ASN A 103 6.24 9.15 7.02
CA ASN A 103 6.06 10.40 7.75
C ASN A 103 6.12 11.59 6.79
N LEU A 104 4.94 12.10 6.39
CA LEU A 104 4.84 13.24 5.46
C LEU A 104 5.10 14.61 6.11
N LYS A 105 5.28 14.68 7.43
CA LYS A 105 5.53 15.96 8.13
C LYS A 105 6.98 16.38 8.13
N VAL A 106 7.89 15.50 7.70
CA VAL A 106 9.33 15.80 7.66
C VAL A 106 9.68 16.44 6.33
N ALA A 107 10.29 17.63 6.39
CA ALA A 107 10.77 18.32 5.20
C ALA A 107 11.85 17.48 4.50
N GLY A 108 11.74 17.33 3.18
CA GLY A 108 12.65 16.51 2.37
C GLY A 108 12.29 15.02 2.30
N ALA A 109 11.18 14.61 2.95
CA ALA A 109 10.69 13.23 2.86
C ALA A 109 9.37 13.15 2.07
N GLY A 110 9.18 12.09 1.30
CA GLY A 110 7.91 11.78 0.65
C GLY A 110 7.90 11.79 -0.87
N PHE A 111 6.82 12.31 -1.46
CA PHE A 111 6.66 12.33 -2.92
C PHE A 111 7.58 13.34 -3.60
N GLY A 112 8.13 12.95 -4.75
CA GLY A 112 8.97 13.84 -5.57
C GLY A 112 10.37 14.10 -5.03
N THR A 113 10.77 13.45 -3.93
CA THR A 113 12.11 13.49 -3.36
C THR A 113 12.77 12.12 -3.43
N ASP A 114 14.10 12.06 -3.39
CA ASP A 114 14.86 10.79 -3.36
C ASP A 114 15.01 10.23 -1.94
N THR A 115 14.60 11.01 -0.92
CA THR A 115 14.69 10.63 0.49
C THR A 115 13.31 10.37 1.09
N ASN A 116 13.30 9.60 2.19
CA ASN A 116 12.10 9.32 2.96
C ASN A 116 12.43 9.16 4.44
N VAL A 117 11.40 9.36 5.29
CA VAL A 117 11.39 9.01 6.71
C VAL A 117 10.23 8.06 6.93
N VAL A 118 10.54 6.85 7.39
CA VAL A 118 9.54 5.82 7.61
C VAL A 118 9.66 5.21 8.99
N THR A 119 8.56 4.69 9.50
CA THR A 119 8.52 3.83 10.68
C THR A 119 8.06 2.45 10.24
N LEU A 120 8.84 1.42 10.54
CA LEU A 120 8.48 0.02 10.35
C LEU A 120 7.66 -0.43 11.56
N ILE A 121 6.44 -0.88 11.34
CA ILE A 121 5.49 -1.27 12.39
C ILE A 121 5.17 -2.74 12.22
N THR A 122 5.43 -3.54 13.27
CA THR A 122 5.13 -4.97 13.35
C THR A 122 4.30 -5.24 14.63
N LYS A 123 3.92 -6.48 14.85
CA LYS A 123 3.23 -6.88 16.08
C LYS A 123 4.10 -6.77 17.32
N GLU A 124 5.43 -6.89 17.16
CA GLU A 124 6.40 -6.84 18.26
C GLU A 124 6.80 -5.40 18.64
N GLY A 125 6.52 -4.44 17.77
CA GLY A 125 6.85 -3.03 18.03
C GLY A 125 7.04 -2.20 16.78
N GLU A 126 7.71 -1.08 16.99
CA GLU A 126 7.98 -0.08 15.95
C GLU A 126 9.47 0.27 15.90
N LYS A 127 10.00 0.48 14.70
CA LYS A 127 11.36 0.93 14.42
C LYS A 127 11.29 2.16 13.53
N GLU A 128 11.61 3.32 14.09
CA GLU A 128 11.73 4.55 13.31
C GLU A 128 13.09 4.57 12.61
N LEU A 129 13.09 4.85 11.30
CA LEU A 129 14.30 5.03 10.52
C LEU A 129 14.60 6.52 10.38
N PRO A 130 15.89 6.92 10.45
CA PRO A 130 16.28 8.29 10.15
C PRO A 130 15.97 8.63 8.69
N ILE A 131 16.14 9.89 8.32
CA ILE A 131 16.03 10.29 6.90
C ILE A 131 17.10 9.56 6.09
N GLN A 132 16.67 8.85 5.06
CA GLN A 132 17.52 8.01 4.20
C GLN A 132 17.03 8.11 2.76
N THR A 133 17.86 7.69 1.83
CA THR A 133 17.43 7.49 0.44
C THR A 133 16.39 6.38 0.35
N LYS A 134 15.56 6.40 -0.67
CA LYS A 134 14.56 5.33 -0.90
C LYS A 134 15.21 3.95 -1.08
N ASP A 135 16.41 3.91 -1.64
CA ASP A 135 17.19 2.69 -1.78
C ASP A 135 17.60 2.14 -0.41
N GLU A 136 18.18 2.99 0.46
CA GLU A 136 18.53 2.59 1.82
C GLU A 136 17.31 2.13 2.63
N VAL A 137 16.18 2.86 2.54
CA VAL A 137 14.91 2.44 3.16
C VAL A 137 14.48 1.07 2.64
N SER A 138 14.63 0.78 1.34
CA SER A 138 14.27 -0.51 0.78
C SER A 138 15.10 -1.66 1.36
N TYR A 139 16.39 -1.45 1.58
CA TYR A 139 17.27 -2.43 2.25
C TYR A 139 16.87 -2.65 3.72
N GLU A 140 16.55 -1.58 4.45
CA GLU A 140 16.07 -1.69 5.84
C GLU A 140 14.75 -2.50 5.94
N ILE A 141 13.82 -2.27 5.01
CA ILE A 141 12.57 -3.03 4.92
C ILE A 141 12.87 -4.52 4.68
N LEU A 142 13.72 -4.84 3.70
CA LEU A 142 14.08 -6.23 3.38
C LEU A 142 14.81 -6.90 4.54
N ASN A 143 15.75 -6.21 5.18
CA ASN A 143 16.46 -6.74 6.36
C ASN A 143 15.49 -7.04 7.50
N GLU A 144 14.52 -6.15 7.78
CA GLU A 144 13.51 -6.39 8.82
C GLU A 144 12.62 -7.61 8.48
N ILE A 145 12.19 -7.74 7.22
CA ILE A 145 11.43 -8.90 6.75
C ILE A 145 12.23 -10.19 6.97
N MET A 146 13.49 -10.23 6.52
CA MET A 146 14.34 -11.41 6.66
C MET A 146 14.56 -11.80 8.12
N ASN A 147 14.77 -10.82 9.00
CA ASN A 147 14.92 -11.06 10.44
C ASN A 147 13.64 -11.65 11.08
N LYS A 148 12.47 -11.30 10.57
CA LYS A 148 11.18 -11.82 11.08
C LYS A 148 10.82 -13.20 10.52
N MET A 149 11.40 -13.58 9.40
CA MET A 149 11.17 -14.88 8.76
C MET A 149 12.20 -15.95 9.17
N ALA A 150 13.32 -15.54 9.80
CA ALA A 150 14.35 -16.45 10.31
C ALA A 150 13.89 -17.14 11.61
#